data_ed5282b5fda28aa9dabe8b504e6c738a
#
_entry.id   ed5282b5fda28aa9dabe8b504e6c738a
#
_cell.length_a   1.000
_cell.length_b   1.000
_cell.length_c   1.000
_cell.angle_alpha   90.00
_cell.angle_beta   90.00
_cell.angle_gamma   90.00
#
_symmetry.space_group_name_H-M   'P 1'
#
loop_
_entity.id
_entity.type
_entity.pdbx_description
1 polymer ?
#
loop_
_entity_poly.entity_id
_entity_poly.type
_entity_poly.pdbx_seq_one_letter_code
_entity_poly.pdbx_strand_id
1 'polypeptide(L)'
;MKRLSVLILLFLIVIHFSYAQLDYGFDFSKAGTAGFQFLKIGVGARESALGEAAASITNDANSVFWNVGALPFVRERQAIITHNQWLAGSTHDAAVVAVPLGSYVVAASIIKLAIEEFEETTVLEPEGTGRMVSAGDILIGIAVARRFTDRLTIGVQTKYIQETLDMDSFNNILFDVGALYYTGFRQLRLGFSLQHFGPDLKIIRQTFRMPLMFRLSAADEIVHNENYRITTAFDLVYPTDNIEWYNVGVEMELYKTFVFRSGYRFRMDKGNMTLGFGLQPPAIGTLNTRFDYAYVKYGDIFGATHRFSLVIGF
;
A
#
# COMPACT_ATOMS: atom_id res chain seq x y z
N MET A 1 -34.18 -9.90 4.56
CA MET A 1 -34.18 -10.55 3.25
C MET A 1 -34.00 -9.58 2.08
N LYS A 2 -34.80 -8.52 1.90
CA LYS A 2 -34.67 -7.57 0.74
C LYS A 2 -33.29 -6.90 0.59
N ARG A 3 -32.55 -6.66 1.70
CA ARG A 3 -31.22 -6.01 1.68
C ARG A 3 -30.08 -6.94 1.24
N LEU A 4 -30.20 -8.24 1.54
CA LEU A 4 -29.25 -9.26 1.08
C LEU A 4 -29.37 -9.48 -0.43
N SER A 5 -30.61 -9.46 -0.96
CA SER A 5 -30.87 -9.57 -2.39
C SER A 5 -30.28 -8.41 -3.21
N VAL A 6 -30.28 -7.18 -2.68
CA VAL A 6 -29.70 -6.01 -3.35
C VAL A 6 -28.16 -6.11 -3.38
N LEU A 7 -27.54 -6.61 -2.31
CA LEU A 7 -26.08 -6.83 -2.25
C LEU A 7 -25.64 -7.93 -3.22
N ILE A 8 -26.40 -9.03 -3.32
CA ILE A 8 -26.15 -10.11 -4.28
C ILE A 8 -26.34 -9.60 -5.71
N LEU A 9 -27.35 -8.77 -5.96
CA LEU A 9 -27.60 -8.19 -7.28
C LEU A 9 -26.48 -7.24 -7.70
N LEU A 10 -26.00 -6.39 -6.79
CA LEU A 10 -24.84 -5.51 -7.02
C LEU A 10 -23.56 -6.31 -7.28
N PHE A 11 -23.34 -7.39 -6.55
CA PHE A 11 -22.21 -8.30 -6.74
C PHE A 11 -22.27 -9.01 -8.10
N LEU A 12 -23.47 -9.46 -8.52
CA LEU A 12 -23.68 -10.07 -9.84
C LEU A 12 -23.51 -9.07 -10.99
N ILE A 13 -23.91 -7.80 -10.81
CA ILE A 13 -23.69 -6.74 -11.80
C ILE A 13 -22.20 -6.47 -11.99
N VAL A 14 -21.43 -6.43 -10.93
CA VAL A 14 -19.95 -6.24 -10.99
C VAL A 14 -19.29 -7.40 -11.76
N ILE A 15 -19.74 -8.65 -11.55
CA ILE A 15 -19.21 -9.81 -12.27
C ILE A 15 -19.52 -9.73 -13.78
N HIS A 16 -20.71 -9.25 -14.18
CA HIS A 16 -21.07 -9.15 -15.60
C HIS A 16 -20.34 -8.02 -16.34
N PHE A 17 -19.97 -6.92 -15.66
CA PHE A 17 -19.14 -5.88 -16.26
C PHE A 17 -17.72 -6.35 -16.58
N SER A 18 -17.20 -7.39 -15.91
CA SER A 18 -15.87 -7.93 -16.15
C SER A 18 -15.71 -8.65 -17.50
N TYR A 19 -16.81 -9.03 -18.15
CA TYR A 19 -16.79 -9.72 -19.45
C TYR A 19 -17.01 -8.80 -20.68
N ALA A 20 -17.25 -7.51 -20.48
CA ALA A 20 -17.50 -6.55 -21.56
C ALA A 20 -16.23 -5.83 -22.04
N GLN A 21 -15.05 -6.44 -21.88
CA GLN A 21 -13.82 -5.91 -22.43
C GLN A 21 -13.77 -6.26 -23.92
N LEU A 22 -14.01 -5.26 -24.77
CA LEU A 22 -13.73 -5.34 -26.21
C LEU A 22 -12.22 -5.52 -26.40
N ASP A 23 -11.81 -6.72 -26.73
CA ASP A 23 -10.44 -7.07 -27.09
C ASP A 23 -10.17 -6.51 -28.49
N TYR A 24 -9.57 -5.34 -28.58
CA TYR A 24 -9.20 -4.69 -29.83
C TYR A 24 -7.93 -5.27 -30.49
N GLY A 25 -7.48 -6.46 -30.05
CA GLY A 25 -6.43 -7.22 -30.75
C GLY A 25 -5.02 -6.60 -30.80
N PHE A 26 -4.79 -5.46 -30.16
CA PHE A 26 -3.47 -4.84 -30.00
C PHE A 26 -3.23 -4.61 -28.51
N ASP A 27 -2.80 -5.67 -27.83
CA ASP A 27 -2.39 -5.61 -26.44
C ASP A 27 -0.98 -5.02 -26.36
N PHE A 28 -0.87 -3.69 -26.36
CA PHE A 28 0.37 -3.02 -26.01
C PHE A 28 0.57 -3.17 -24.51
N SER A 29 1.37 -4.18 -24.12
CA SER A 29 1.82 -4.30 -22.74
C SER A 29 2.53 -3.02 -22.33
N LYS A 30 1.99 -2.31 -21.35
CA LYS A 30 2.63 -1.14 -20.71
C LYS A 30 3.68 -1.56 -19.69
N ALA A 31 3.79 -2.87 -19.39
CA ALA A 31 4.71 -3.40 -18.40
C ALA A 31 6.17 -3.04 -18.75
N GLY A 32 6.95 -2.63 -17.76
CA GLY A 32 8.35 -2.26 -17.94
C GLY A 32 8.58 -0.86 -18.54
N THR A 33 7.56 0.00 -18.64
CA THR A 33 7.69 1.36 -19.22
C THR A 33 7.96 2.44 -18.17
N ALA A 34 7.97 2.12 -16.87
CA ALA A 34 8.32 3.02 -15.78
C ALA A 34 9.52 2.51 -14.99
N GLY A 35 10.33 3.43 -14.45
CA GLY A 35 11.37 3.17 -13.45
C GLY A 35 10.83 3.06 -12.03
N PHE A 36 11.72 2.90 -11.05
CA PHE A 36 11.40 2.94 -9.61
C PHE A 36 10.23 2.01 -9.19
N GLN A 37 10.26 0.77 -9.68
CA GLN A 37 9.18 -0.20 -9.47
C GLN A 37 8.97 -0.57 -7.99
N PHE A 38 9.97 -0.34 -7.12
CA PHE A 38 9.86 -0.53 -5.68
C PHE A 38 8.73 0.30 -5.05
N LEU A 39 8.37 1.44 -5.64
CA LEU A 39 7.27 2.29 -5.19
C LEU A 39 5.90 1.60 -5.22
N LYS A 40 5.76 0.51 -5.98
CA LYS A 40 4.53 -0.30 -6.05
C LYS A 40 4.48 -1.44 -5.04
N ILE A 41 5.57 -1.66 -4.29
CA ILE A 41 5.57 -2.65 -3.20
C ILE A 41 4.77 -2.06 -2.03
N GLY A 42 3.66 -2.69 -1.68
CA GLY A 42 2.80 -2.22 -0.60
C GLY A 42 3.52 -2.19 0.76
N VAL A 43 3.28 -1.17 1.56
CA VAL A 43 3.85 -0.98 2.90
C VAL A 43 2.81 -1.32 3.96
N GLY A 44 3.24 -1.92 5.07
CA GLY A 44 2.39 -2.28 6.19
C GLY A 44 1.84 -3.71 6.11
N ALA A 45 1.93 -4.43 7.24
CA ALA A 45 1.42 -5.79 7.34
C ALA A 45 -0.12 -5.80 7.32
N ARG A 46 -0.77 -4.86 8.00
CA ARG A 46 -2.24 -4.71 8.01
C ARG A 46 -2.78 -4.56 6.59
N GLU A 47 -2.24 -3.63 5.84
CA GLU A 47 -2.67 -3.26 4.49
C GLU A 47 -2.42 -4.40 3.51
N SER A 48 -1.28 -5.05 3.62
CA SER A 48 -0.95 -6.21 2.78
C SER A 48 -1.86 -7.40 3.05
N ALA A 49 -2.23 -7.63 4.32
CA ALA A 49 -3.18 -8.69 4.70
C ALA A 49 -4.59 -8.46 4.13
N LEU A 50 -4.95 -7.21 3.85
CA LEU A 50 -6.21 -6.81 3.22
C LEU A 50 -6.19 -6.85 1.68
N GLY A 51 -5.18 -7.52 1.09
CA GLY A 51 -5.02 -7.52 -0.37
C GLY A 51 -4.69 -6.15 -0.93
N GLU A 52 -4.12 -5.25 -0.13
CA GLU A 52 -3.84 -3.86 -0.50
C GLU A 52 -5.11 -3.01 -0.76
N ALA A 53 -6.29 -3.45 -0.30
CA ALA A 53 -7.50 -2.63 -0.26
C ALA A 53 -7.42 -1.65 0.92
N ALA A 54 -6.53 -0.66 0.84
CA ALA A 54 -6.05 0.09 1.98
C ALA A 54 -6.40 1.59 1.96
N ALA A 55 -6.64 2.17 0.79
CA ALA A 55 -6.71 3.63 0.65
C ALA A 55 -7.87 4.32 1.39
N SER A 56 -8.93 3.59 1.76
CA SER A 56 -10.05 4.10 2.57
C SER A 56 -10.14 3.50 3.97
N ILE A 57 -9.49 2.34 4.23
CA ILE A 57 -9.60 1.66 5.52
C ILE A 57 -8.49 2.06 6.48
N THR A 58 -7.29 2.42 5.97
CA THR A 58 -6.15 2.81 6.79
C THR A 58 -6.44 4.11 7.52
N ASN A 59 -6.27 4.08 8.83
CA ASN A 59 -6.60 5.17 9.76
C ASN A 59 -5.48 5.43 10.79
N ASP A 60 -4.27 5.01 10.45
CA ASP A 60 -3.03 5.18 11.22
C ASP A 60 -1.95 5.86 10.38
N ALA A 61 -0.72 5.96 10.90
CA ALA A 61 0.38 6.64 10.24
C ALA A 61 0.75 6.02 8.86
N ASN A 62 0.42 4.72 8.62
CA ASN A 62 0.62 4.09 7.31
C ASN A 62 -0.20 4.73 6.19
N SER A 63 -1.16 5.61 6.52
CA SER A 63 -1.93 6.37 5.53
C SER A 63 -1.04 7.12 4.53
N VAL A 64 0.18 7.51 4.92
CA VAL A 64 1.14 8.20 4.03
C VAL A 64 1.53 7.36 2.81
N PHE A 65 1.45 6.03 2.92
CA PHE A 65 1.82 5.11 1.85
C PHE A 65 0.64 4.74 0.93
N TRP A 66 -0.61 4.99 1.37
CA TRP A 66 -1.82 4.54 0.67
C TRP A 66 -2.74 5.68 0.23
N ASN A 67 -3.10 6.55 1.17
CA ASN A 67 -3.91 7.75 0.92
C ASN A 67 -3.58 8.80 1.99
N VAL A 68 -2.75 9.74 1.65
CA VAL A 68 -2.33 10.81 2.57
C VAL A 68 -3.51 11.63 3.11
N GLY A 69 -4.65 11.64 2.40
CA GLY A 69 -5.89 12.26 2.87
C GLY A 69 -6.50 11.58 4.10
N ALA A 70 -6.13 10.32 4.40
CA ALA A 70 -6.59 9.62 5.60
C ALA A 70 -5.76 9.93 6.85
N LEU A 71 -4.63 10.60 6.72
CA LEU A 71 -3.74 10.95 7.84
C LEU A 71 -4.42 11.72 8.99
N PRO A 72 -5.42 12.62 8.78
CA PRO A 72 -6.13 13.31 9.87
C PRO A 72 -6.97 12.41 10.81
N PHE A 73 -7.01 11.10 10.55
CA PHE A 73 -7.60 10.12 11.47
C PHE A 73 -6.63 9.61 12.52
N VAL A 74 -5.35 9.89 12.39
CA VAL A 74 -4.34 9.71 13.44
C VAL A 74 -4.65 10.70 14.57
N ARG A 75 -5.01 10.19 15.74
CA ARG A 75 -5.49 11.01 16.87
C ARG A 75 -4.43 11.29 17.93
N GLU A 76 -3.37 10.51 17.95
CA GLU A 76 -2.24 10.58 18.87
C GLU A 76 -0.94 10.54 18.08
N ARG A 77 0.17 10.90 18.71
CA ARG A 77 1.48 10.71 18.10
C ARG A 77 1.69 9.23 17.87
N GLN A 78 2.13 8.87 16.68
CA GLN A 78 2.22 7.47 16.30
C GLN A 78 3.51 7.22 15.52
N ALA A 79 4.19 6.14 15.86
CA ALA A 79 5.31 5.60 15.09
C ALA A 79 4.96 4.18 14.63
N ILE A 80 5.30 3.86 13.39
CA ILE A 80 5.14 2.51 12.84
C ILE A 80 6.44 2.10 12.19
N ILE A 81 6.86 0.86 12.46
CA ILE A 81 7.98 0.20 11.80
C ILE A 81 7.45 -1.06 11.13
N THR A 82 7.84 -1.27 9.89
CA THR A 82 7.46 -2.44 9.09
C THR A 82 8.70 -3.11 8.54
N HIS A 83 8.79 -4.42 8.72
CA HIS A 83 9.78 -5.29 8.09
C HIS A 83 9.10 -6.27 7.15
N ASN A 84 9.57 -6.39 5.92
CA ASN A 84 9.04 -7.29 4.91
C ASN A 84 10.18 -8.11 4.30
N GLN A 85 10.14 -9.42 4.53
CA GLN A 85 10.95 -10.38 3.78
C GLN A 85 10.37 -10.46 2.36
N TRP A 86 11.02 -9.75 1.45
CA TRP A 86 10.55 -9.62 0.08
C TRP A 86 11.06 -10.77 -0.79
N LEU A 87 10.77 -10.71 -2.08
CA LEU A 87 11.10 -11.75 -3.04
C LEU A 87 12.62 -11.86 -3.25
N ALA A 88 13.11 -13.06 -3.61
CA ALA A 88 14.51 -13.34 -3.95
C ALA A 88 15.53 -12.88 -2.89
N GLY A 89 15.21 -13.06 -1.59
CA GLY A 89 16.12 -12.70 -0.49
C GLY A 89 16.22 -11.20 -0.21
N SER A 90 15.54 -10.33 -0.96
CA SER A 90 15.54 -8.90 -0.69
C SER A 90 14.69 -8.56 0.53
N THR A 91 14.94 -7.40 1.15
CA THR A 91 14.16 -6.85 2.26
C THR A 91 13.57 -5.49 1.88
N HIS A 92 12.35 -5.25 2.33
CA HIS A 92 11.66 -3.99 2.13
C HIS A 92 11.17 -3.47 3.48
N ASP A 93 11.90 -2.52 4.02
CA ASP A 93 11.69 -1.95 5.34
C ASP A 93 11.09 -0.56 5.25
N ALA A 94 10.20 -0.23 6.18
CA ALA A 94 9.61 1.10 6.24
C ALA A 94 9.43 1.57 7.67
N ALA A 95 9.53 2.87 7.86
CA ALA A 95 9.16 3.52 9.11
C ALA A 95 8.41 4.83 8.82
N VAL A 96 7.49 5.17 9.71
CA VAL A 96 6.74 6.43 9.66
C VAL A 96 6.45 6.94 11.05
N VAL A 97 6.51 8.25 11.20
CA VAL A 97 6.07 8.97 12.39
C VAL A 97 5.03 9.99 11.98
N ALA A 98 3.89 10.01 12.66
CA ALA A 98 2.82 10.98 12.45
C ALA A 98 2.52 11.73 13.76
N VAL A 99 2.35 13.05 13.64
CA VAL A 99 2.12 13.95 14.78
C VAL A 99 0.91 14.83 14.48
N PRO A 100 -0.20 14.70 15.26
CA PRO A 100 -1.30 15.62 15.21
C PRO A 100 -0.89 17.00 15.74
N LEU A 101 -1.19 18.05 14.95
CA LEU A 101 -0.91 19.46 15.27
C LEU A 101 -2.18 20.30 15.09
N GLY A 102 -3.09 20.23 16.05
CA GLY A 102 -4.39 20.91 15.97
C GLY A 102 -5.27 20.34 14.85
N SER A 103 -5.59 21.14 13.82
CA SER A 103 -6.38 20.71 12.66
C SER A 103 -5.56 20.01 11.57
N TYR A 104 -4.25 19.97 11.72
CA TYR A 104 -3.32 19.33 10.79
C TYR A 104 -2.73 18.07 11.41
N VAL A 105 -2.31 17.15 10.55
CA VAL A 105 -1.42 16.05 10.92
C VAL A 105 -0.23 16.10 9.98
N VAL A 106 0.98 16.06 10.55
CA VAL A 106 2.23 16.01 9.78
C VAL A 106 2.86 14.65 9.99
N ALA A 107 3.45 14.10 8.93
CA ALA A 107 4.16 12.85 9.03
C ALA A 107 5.48 12.88 8.25
N ALA A 108 6.45 12.10 8.75
CA ALA A 108 7.70 11.80 8.07
C ALA A 108 7.82 10.29 7.88
N SER A 109 8.25 9.86 6.71
CA SER A 109 8.33 8.44 6.35
C SER A 109 9.63 8.13 5.63
N ILE A 110 10.07 6.87 5.76
CA ILE A 110 11.21 6.30 5.04
C ILE A 110 10.84 4.90 4.58
N ILE A 111 11.29 4.54 3.36
CA ILE A 111 11.27 3.17 2.83
C ILE A 111 12.67 2.85 2.35
N LYS A 112 13.11 1.61 2.58
CA LYS A 112 14.36 1.07 2.05
C LYS A 112 14.07 -0.31 1.44
N LEU A 113 14.39 -0.47 0.16
CA LEU A 113 14.51 -1.78 -0.48
C LEU A 113 16.01 -2.12 -0.52
N ALA A 114 16.40 -3.25 0.06
CA ALA A 114 17.75 -3.75 0.00
C ALA A 114 17.76 -5.10 -0.72
N ILE A 115 18.59 -5.21 -1.74
CA ILE A 115 18.84 -6.44 -2.48
C ILE A 115 20.17 -6.98 -1.98
N GLU A 116 20.23 -8.28 -1.67
CA GLU A 116 21.47 -8.93 -1.24
C GLU A 116 22.53 -8.79 -2.34
N GLU A 117 23.75 -8.44 -1.95
CA GLU A 117 24.85 -8.33 -2.90
C GLU A 117 25.14 -9.68 -3.56
N PHE A 118 25.37 -9.65 -4.86
CA PHE A 118 25.69 -10.85 -5.65
C PHE A 118 26.95 -10.65 -6.47
N GLU A 119 27.64 -11.74 -6.73
CA GLU A 119 28.86 -11.71 -7.52
C GLU A 119 28.55 -11.51 -9.03
N GLU A 120 29.28 -10.59 -9.65
CA GLU A 120 29.20 -10.36 -11.08
C GLU A 120 29.67 -11.60 -11.84
N THR A 121 28.92 -12.00 -12.85
CA THR A 121 29.31 -13.06 -13.78
C THR A 121 29.37 -12.53 -15.22
N THR A 122 30.33 -13.03 -16.01
CA THR A 122 30.45 -12.68 -17.41
C THR A 122 30.47 -13.96 -18.26
N VAL A 123 30.36 -13.80 -19.58
CA VAL A 123 30.47 -14.95 -20.51
C VAL A 123 31.83 -15.63 -20.40
N LEU A 124 32.88 -14.90 -20.05
CA LEU A 124 34.25 -15.42 -19.90
C LEU A 124 34.54 -15.97 -18.50
N GLU A 125 33.79 -15.48 -17.50
CA GLU A 125 33.94 -15.85 -16.09
C GLU A 125 32.56 -16.18 -15.49
N PRO A 126 31.97 -17.35 -15.89
CA PRO A 126 30.62 -17.72 -15.47
C PRO A 126 30.52 -18.11 -14.00
N GLU A 127 31.62 -18.47 -13.34
CA GLU A 127 31.69 -18.81 -11.92
C GLU A 127 31.84 -17.60 -11.01
N GLY A 128 32.10 -16.40 -11.60
CA GLY A 128 32.24 -15.13 -10.89
C GLY A 128 33.51 -14.39 -11.26
N THR A 129 33.43 -13.05 -11.28
CA THR A 129 34.58 -12.15 -11.53
C THR A 129 35.32 -11.75 -10.25
N GLY A 130 34.78 -12.11 -9.08
CA GLY A 130 35.25 -11.62 -7.78
C GLY A 130 34.73 -10.22 -7.44
N ARG A 131 33.97 -9.56 -8.32
CA ARG A 131 33.36 -8.24 -8.06
C ARG A 131 31.93 -8.41 -7.53
N MET A 132 31.63 -7.78 -6.39
CA MET A 132 30.29 -7.75 -5.82
C MET A 132 29.50 -6.58 -6.43
N VAL A 133 28.25 -6.86 -6.77
CA VAL A 133 27.26 -5.91 -7.31
C VAL A 133 26.22 -5.66 -6.23
N SER A 134 25.90 -4.39 -5.98
CA SER A 134 24.86 -3.99 -5.05
C SER A 134 23.73 -3.26 -5.76
N ALA A 135 22.50 -3.43 -5.27
CA ALA A 135 21.34 -2.68 -5.74
C ALA A 135 20.39 -2.39 -4.56
N GLY A 136 19.69 -1.27 -4.64
CA GLY A 136 18.71 -0.92 -3.63
C GLY A 136 18.11 0.45 -3.83
N ASP A 137 17.01 0.68 -3.11
CA ASP A 137 16.22 1.89 -3.23
C ASP A 137 15.95 2.51 -1.87
N ILE A 138 15.83 3.82 -1.85
CA ILE A 138 15.41 4.58 -0.68
C ILE A 138 14.34 5.60 -1.07
N LEU A 139 13.35 5.77 -0.18
CA LEU A 139 12.36 6.85 -0.24
C LEU A 139 12.35 7.56 1.09
N ILE A 140 12.34 8.90 1.06
CA ILE A 140 12.10 9.76 2.21
C ILE A 140 10.93 10.66 1.87
N GLY A 141 9.88 10.67 2.73
CA GLY A 141 8.66 11.42 2.51
C GLY A 141 8.29 12.34 3.65
N ILE A 142 7.70 13.49 3.32
CA ILE A 142 7.09 14.42 4.27
C ILE A 142 5.66 14.69 3.80
N ALA A 143 4.71 14.49 4.70
CA ALA A 143 3.29 14.64 4.43
C ALA A 143 2.62 15.63 5.37
N VAL A 144 1.63 16.32 4.87
CA VAL A 144 0.71 17.15 5.66
C VAL A 144 -0.72 16.93 5.18
N ALA A 145 -1.62 16.74 6.13
CA ALA A 145 -3.03 16.59 5.83
C ALA A 145 -3.90 17.36 6.82
N ARG A 146 -5.09 17.72 6.38
CA ARG A 146 -6.04 18.50 7.17
C ARG A 146 -7.47 18.00 6.99
N ARG A 147 -8.24 18.11 8.05
CA ARG A 147 -9.70 17.98 8.00
C ARG A 147 -10.30 19.32 7.57
N PHE A 148 -10.87 19.37 6.36
CA PHE A 148 -11.51 20.58 5.81
C PHE A 148 -12.94 20.75 6.30
N THR A 149 -13.69 19.67 6.38
CA THR A 149 -15.03 19.61 6.95
C THR A 149 -15.16 18.39 7.85
N ASP A 150 -16.28 18.22 8.52
CA ASP A 150 -16.55 17.03 9.34
C ASP A 150 -16.48 15.73 8.53
N ARG A 151 -16.60 15.82 7.22
CA ARG A 151 -16.65 14.66 6.29
C ARG A 151 -15.52 14.57 5.31
N LEU A 152 -14.80 15.66 5.04
CA LEU A 152 -13.76 15.72 4.01
C LEU A 152 -12.41 16.01 4.63
N THR A 153 -11.45 15.14 4.32
CA THR A 153 -10.04 15.33 4.63
C THR A 153 -9.23 15.31 3.35
N ILE A 154 -8.19 16.11 3.29
CA ILE A 154 -7.26 16.19 2.14
C ILE A 154 -5.84 16.24 2.68
N GLY A 155 -4.92 15.61 1.96
CA GLY A 155 -3.51 15.59 2.28
C GLY A 155 -2.64 15.66 1.04
N VAL A 156 -1.42 16.09 1.24
CA VAL A 156 -0.36 16.13 0.24
C VAL A 156 0.93 15.58 0.84
N GLN A 157 1.75 14.98 0.01
CA GLN A 157 3.06 14.44 0.39
C GLN A 157 4.08 14.79 -0.68
N THR A 158 5.29 15.11 -0.25
CA THR A 158 6.48 15.20 -1.11
C THR A 158 7.41 14.06 -0.75
N LYS A 159 7.99 13.41 -1.75
CA LYS A 159 8.89 12.26 -1.61
C LYS A 159 10.18 12.54 -2.36
N TYR A 160 11.31 12.31 -1.72
CA TYR A 160 12.59 12.14 -2.37
C TYR A 160 12.82 10.64 -2.54
N ILE A 161 13.18 10.21 -3.74
CA ILE A 161 13.50 8.82 -4.06
C ILE A 161 14.88 8.72 -4.68
N GLN A 162 15.56 7.62 -4.39
CA GLN A 162 16.85 7.28 -4.98
C GLN A 162 16.89 5.78 -5.24
N GLU A 163 17.29 5.40 -6.44
CA GLU A 163 17.56 4.04 -6.89
C GLU A 163 19.05 3.92 -7.17
N THR A 164 19.70 2.93 -6.63
CA THR A 164 21.13 2.63 -6.85
C THR A 164 21.22 1.30 -7.54
N LEU A 165 21.87 1.29 -8.68
CA LEU A 165 22.13 0.11 -9.50
C LEU A 165 23.64 0.03 -9.74
N ASP A 166 24.31 -0.77 -8.91
CA ASP A 166 25.75 -0.92 -8.90
C ASP A 166 26.48 0.43 -8.64
N MET A 167 27.18 0.98 -9.65
CA MET A 167 27.91 2.25 -9.56
C MET A 167 27.02 3.47 -9.87
N ASP A 168 25.86 3.27 -10.47
CA ASP A 168 24.97 4.34 -10.90
C ASP A 168 23.89 4.61 -9.85
N SER A 169 23.59 5.88 -9.64
CA SER A 169 22.52 6.32 -8.72
C SER A 169 21.63 7.35 -9.39
N PHE A 170 20.32 7.12 -9.29
CA PHE A 170 19.29 7.96 -9.89
C PHE A 170 18.37 8.47 -8.81
N ASN A 171 17.95 9.73 -8.89
CA ASN A 171 17.07 10.31 -7.89
C ASN A 171 15.97 11.16 -8.53
N ASN A 172 14.85 11.32 -7.81
CA ASN A 172 13.74 12.15 -8.26
C ASN A 172 12.95 12.69 -7.06
N ILE A 173 12.12 13.69 -7.32
CA ILE A 173 11.17 14.24 -6.35
C ILE A 173 9.75 13.97 -6.87
N LEU A 174 8.93 13.33 -6.04
CA LEU A 174 7.56 12.96 -6.38
C LEU A 174 6.57 13.59 -5.40
N PHE A 175 5.34 13.69 -5.85
CA PHE A 175 4.23 14.24 -5.08
C PHE A 175 3.07 13.26 -5.05
N ASP A 176 2.41 13.20 -3.89
CA ASP A 176 1.14 12.50 -3.73
C ASP A 176 0.07 13.48 -3.26
N VAL A 177 -1.16 13.23 -3.70
CA VAL A 177 -2.35 13.91 -3.23
C VAL A 177 -3.39 12.88 -2.85
N GLY A 178 -4.08 13.08 -1.74
CA GLY A 178 -5.13 12.18 -1.29
C GLY A 178 -6.31 12.91 -0.68
N ALA A 179 -7.48 12.31 -0.79
CA ALA A 179 -8.69 12.77 -0.16
C ALA A 179 -9.49 11.58 0.42
N LEU A 180 -10.16 11.80 1.54
CA LEU A 180 -11.09 10.84 2.12
C LEU A 180 -12.39 11.56 2.48
N TYR A 181 -13.52 10.97 2.07
CA TYR A 181 -14.85 11.50 2.28
C TYR A 181 -15.75 10.53 3.00
N TYR A 182 -16.33 10.94 4.12
CA TYR A 182 -17.37 10.22 4.84
C TYR A 182 -18.74 10.58 4.29
N THR A 183 -19.43 9.60 3.72
CA THR A 183 -20.71 9.85 3.03
C THR A 183 -21.85 10.22 3.98
N GLY A 184 -21.75 9.85 5.28
CA GLY A 184 -22.81 9.96 6.25
C GLY A 184 -23.82 8.81 6.17
N PHE A 185 -23.65 7.87 5.24
CA PHE A 185 -24.42 6.62 5.19
C PHE A 185 -23.63 5.55 5.93
N ARG A 186 -24.11 5.09 7.07
CA ARG A 186 -23.39 4.16 7.95
C ARG A 186 -21.96 4.71 8.25
N GLN A 187 -20.94 3.87 8.07
CA GLN A 187 -19.54 4.24 8.18
C GLN A 187 -18.84 4.24 6.80
N LEU A 188 -19.64 4.35 5.72
CA LEU A 188 -19.10 4.32 4.36
C LEU A 188 -18.20 5.53 4.10
N ARG A 189 -16.97 5.26 3.76
CA ARG A 189 -15.95 6.22 3.34
C ARG A 189 -15.51 5.93 1.93
N LEU A 190 -15.30 7.02 1.19
CA LEU A 190 -14.77 6.99 -0.17
C LEU A 190 -13.42 7.67 -0.18
N GLY A 191 -12.42 7.06 -0.78
CA GLY A 191 -11.07 7.58 -0.89
C GLY A 191 -10.66 7.76 -2.34
N PHE A 192 -9.86 8.81 -2.54
CA PHE A 192 -9.14 9.08 -3.76
C PHE A 192 -7.67 9.31 -3.43
N SER A 193 -6.78 8.72 -4.21
CA SER A 193 -5.35 8.93 -4.07
C SER A 193 -4.69 8.98 -5.44
N LEU A 194 -3.83 9.97 -5.64
CA LEU A 194 -2.90 10.10 -6.74
C LEU A 194 -1.50 9.99 -6.16
N GLN A 195 -0.73 8.99 -6.59
CA GLN A 195 0.57 8.68 -6.02
C GLN A 195 1.66 8.69 -7.08
N HIS A 196 2.87 9.09 -6.66
CA HIS A 196 4.10 9.07 -7.46
C HIS A 196 4.06 10.00 -8.68
N PHE A 197 3.35 11.13 -8.58
CA PHE A 197 3.39 12.17 -9.59
C PHE A 197 4.74 12.91 -9.54
N GLY A 198 5.45 12.94 -10.65
CA GLY A 198 6.74 13.63 -10.76
C GLY A 198 7.24 13.71 -12.18
N PRO A 199 8.35 14.42 -12.41
CA PRO A 199 8.96 14.54 -13.73
C PRO A 199 9.52 13.21 -14.21
N ASP A 200 9.54 13.00 -15.51
CA ASP A 200 10.22 11.89 -16.14
C ASP A 200 11.73 11.99 -15.88
N LEU A 201 12.39 10.86 -15.69
CA LEU A 201 13.82 10.78 -15.49
C LEU A 201 14.53 10.31 -16.75
N LYS A 202 15.58 11.01 -17.14
CA LYS A 202 16.45 10.60 -18.25
C LYS A 202 17.61 9.79 -17.71
N ILE A 203 17.69 8.50 -18.07
CA ILE A 203 18.79 7.60 -17.73
C ILE A 203 19.56 7.35 -19.03
N ILE A 204 20.82 7.82 -19.07
CA ILE A 204 21.72 7.74 -20.25
C ILE A 204 21.07 8.40 -21.49
N ARG A 205 20.36 7.62 -22.32
CA ARG A 205 19.69 8.09 -23.55
C ARG A 205 18.19 7.84 -23.59
N GLN A 206 17.65 7.15 -22.59
CA GLN A 206 16.23 6.80 -22.53
C GLN A 206 15.53 7.59 -21.42
N THR A 207 14.26 7.95 -21.67
CA THR A 207 13.42 8.62 -20.70
C THR A 207 12.49 7.60 -20.07
N PHE A 208 12.52 7.51 -18.74
CA PHE A 208 11.68 6.65 -17.95
C PHE A 208 10.63 7.48 -17.23
N ARG A 209 9.38 7.03 -17.27
CA ARG A 209 8.27 7.63 -16.54
C ARG A 209 8.26 7.16 -15.09
N MET A 210 7.66 7.96 -14.24
CA MET A 210 7.35 7.53 -12.87
C MET A 210 6.13 6.60 -12.88
N PRO A 211 6.04 5.62 -11.95
CA PRO A 211 4.93 4.69 -11.86
C PRO A 211 3.71 5.36 -11.20
N LEU A 212 3.14 6.36 -11.87
CA LEU A 212 1.98 7.10 -11.43
C LEU A 212 0.80 6.16 -11.19
N MET A 213 0.17 6.24 -10.03
CA MET A 213 -0.98 5.41 -9.65
C MET A 213 -2.17 6.26 -9.22
N PHE A 214 -3.33 5.94 -9.77
CA PHE A 214 -4.63 6.42 -9.30
C PHE A 214 -5.31 5.33 -8.49
N ARG A 215 -5.87 5.69 -7.35
CA ARG A 215 -6.69 4.79 -6.54
C ARG A 215 -8.04 5.42 -6.25
N LEU A 216 -9.10 4.65 -6.51
CA LEU A 216 -10.45 4.94 -6.02
C LEU A 216 -10.80 3.85 -5.03
N SER A 217 -11.30 4.21 -3.89
CA SER A 217 -11.48 3.27 -2.80
C SER A 217 -12.78 3.51 -2.05
N ALA A 218 -13.30 2.44 -1.46
CA ALA A 218 -14.44 2.47 -0.56
C ALA A 218 -14.21 1.53 0.62
N ALA A 219 -14.64 1.92 1.81
CA ALA A 219 -14.65 1.04 2.98
C ALA A 219 -15.89 1.32 3.84
N ASP A 220 -16.48 0.25 4.39
CA ASP A 220 -17.65 0.33 5.28
C ASP A 220 -17.53 -0.66 6.43
N GLU A 221 -17.97 -0.25 7.61
CA GLU A 221 -18.14 -1.13 8.76
C GLU A 221 -19.51 -1.82 8.66
N ILE A 222 -19.55 -3.02 8.09
CA ILE A 222 -20.80 -3.75 7.82
C ILE A 222 -21.45 -4.32 9.08
N VAL A 223 -20.63 -4.63 10.09
CA VAL A 223 -21.07 -5.06 11.42
C VAL A 223 -20.26 -4.33 12.47
N HIS A 224 -20.94 -3.80 13.47
CA HIS A 224 -20.32 -3.14 14.60
C HIS A 224 -21.14 -3.41 15.87
N ASN A 225 -20.53 -4.07 16.84
CA ASN A 225 -21.06 -4.22 18.19
C ASN A 225 -19.93 -4.17 19.24
N GLU A 226 -20.22 -4.38 20.49
CA GLU A 226 -19.25 -4.28 21.59
C GLU A 226 -18.09 -5.29 21.47
N ASN A 227 -18.37 -6.48 20.97
CA ASN A 227 -17.45 -7.62 20.97
C ASN A 227 -16.72 -7.82 19.62
N TYR A 228 -17.33 -7.42 18.52
CA TYR A 228 -16.72 -7.60 17.19
C TYR A 228 -17.11 -6.50 16.21
N ARG A 229 -16.19 -6.21 15.30
CA ARG A 229 -16.37 -5.28 14.20
C ARG A 229 -15.89 -5.95 12.91
N ILE A 230 -16.67 -5.85 11.87
CA ILE A 230 -16.30 -6.34 10.53
C ILE A 230 -16.31 -5.15 9.58
N THR A 231 -15.15 -4.88 9.01
CA THR A 231 -14.94 -3.82 8.01
C THR A 231 -14.58 -4.46 6.68
N THR A 232 -15.18 -3.98 5.60
CA THR A 232 -14.83 -4.36 4.23
C THR A 232 -14.23 -3.17 3.52
N ALA A 233 -13.29 -3.46 2.62
CA ALA A 233 -12.65 -2.46 1.79
C ALA A 233 -12.54 -2.93 0.35
N PHE A 234 -12.60 -1.96 -0.57
CA PHE A 234 -12.44 -2.14 -2.00
C PHE A 234 -11.58 -1.01 -2.56
N ASP A 235 -10.56 -1.36 -3.34
CA ASP A 235 -9.73 -0.40 -4.08
C ASP A 235 -9.73 -0.77 -5.56
N LEU A 236 -9.99 0.21 -6.42
CA LEU A 236 -9.68 0.19 -7.84
C LEU A 236 -8.35 0.91 -8.04
N VAL A 237 -7.36 0.24 -8.60
CA VAL A 237 -6.02 0.77 -8.83
C VAL A 237 -5.75 0.84 -10.32
N TYR A 238 -5.42 2.04 -10.79
CA TYR A 238 -5.07 2.31 -12.19
C TYR A 238 -3.64 2.86 -12.27
N PRO A 239 -2.64 2.00 -12.55
CA PRO A 239 -1.27 2.44 -12.82
C PRO A 239 -1.15 2.89 -14.26
N THR A 240 -0.24 3.83 -14.55
CA THR A 240 0.02 4.28 -15.92
C THR A 240 0.90 3.32 -16.73
N ASP A 241 1.60 2.43 -16.06
CA ASP A 241 2.59 1.49 -16.62
C ASP A 241 2.16 0.01 -16.54
N ASN A 242 0.91 -0.27 -16.24
CA ASN A 242 0.35 -1.63 -16.21
C ASN A 242 -1.17 -1.59 -16.45
N ILE A 243 -1.80 -2.76 -16.48
CA ILE A 243 -3.26 -2.90 -16.46
C ILE A 243 -3.82 -2.54 -15.09
N GLU A 244 -5.05 -2.09 -15.05
CA GLU A 244 -5.77 -1.85 -13.81
C GLU A 244 -6.07 -3.15 -13.06
N TRP A 245 -6.11 -3.08 -11.73
CA TRP A 245 -6.49 -4.20 -10.87
C TRP A 245 -7.42 -3.75 -9.75
N TYR A 246 -8.05 -4.75 -9.11
CA TYR A 246 -9.03 -4.53 -8.05
C TYR A 246 -8.62 -5.29 -6.80
N ASN A 247 -8.71 -4.64 -5.67
CA ASN A 247 -8.40 -5.21 -4.37
C ASN A 247 -9.67 -5.26 -3.50
N VAL A 248 -9.86 -6.37 -2.81
CA VAL A 248 -10.92 -6.54 -1.83
C VAL A 248 -10.31 -7.02 -0.53
N GLY A 249 -10.68 -6.41 0.58
CA GLY A 249 -10.21 -6.77 1.91
C GLY A 249 -11.35 -6.88 2.91
N VAL A 250 -11.17 -7.79 3.87
CA VAL A 250 -12.05 -7.94 5.04
C VAL A 250 -11.20 -7.95 6.29
N GLU A 251 -11.55 -7.09 7.25
CA GLU A 251 -10.95 -7.02 8.58
C GLU A 251 -12.02 -7.37 9.61
N MET A 252 -11.74 -8.36 10.46
CA MET A 252 -12.59 -8.75 11.60
C MET A 252 -11.81 -8.53 12.89
N GLU A 253 -12.27 -7.58 13.69
CA GLU A 253 -11.76 -7.30 15.02
C GLU A 253 -12.64 -7.98 16.06
N LEU A 254 -12.01 -8.71 17.00
CA LEU A 254 -12.66 -9.42 18.10
C LEU A 254 -12.15 -8.87 19.44
N TYR A 255 -13.07 -8.53 20.31
CA TYR A 255 -12.80 -8.03 21.67
C TYR A 255 -11.80 -6.88 21.72
N LYS A 256 -11.71 -6.08 20.63
CA LYS A 256 -10.76 -4.98 20.46
C LYS A 256 -9.28 -5.39 20.62
N THR A 257 -9.00 -6.68 20.62
CA THR A 257 -7.67 -7.25 20.88
C THR A 257 -7.15 -8.06 19.71
N PHE A 258 -7.97 -8.95 19.15
CA PHE A 258 -7.57 -9.84 18.07
C PHE A 258 -8.14 -9.36 16.75
N VAL A 259 -7.31 -9.28 15.72
CA VAL A 259 -7.74 -8.85 14.39
C VAL A 259 -7.33 -9.89 13.37
N PHE A 260 -8.30 -10.38 12.59
CA PHE A 260 -8.08 -11.30 11.48
C PHE A 260 -8.36 -10.57 10.18
N ARG A 261 -7.52 -10.81 9.19
CA ARG A 261 -7.61 -10.14 7.89
C ARG A 261 -7.45 -11.12 6.76
N SER A 262 -8.19 -10.89 5.70
CA SER A 262 -8.04 -11.58 4.45
C SER A 262 -8.30 -10.61 3.30
N GLY A 263 -7.58 -10.79 2.22
CA GLY A 263 -7.74 -9.98 1.03
C GLY A 263 -7.52 -10.77 -0.24
N TYR A 264 -8.02 -10.21 -1.34
CA TYR A 264 -7.83 -10.76 -2.66
C TYR A 264 -7.56 -9.65 -3.68
N ARG A 265 -6.52 -9.85 -4.52
CA ARG A 265 -6.13 -8.95 -5.61
C ARG A 265 -6.53 -9.59 -6.93
N PHE A 266 -7.48 -9.00 -7.60
CA PHE A 266 -7.95 -9.45 -8.91
C PHE A 266 -7.05 -8.88 -10.02
N ARG A 267 -6.90 -9.61 -11.11
CA ARG A 267 -6.08 -9.24 -12.27
C ARG A 267 -4.58 -9.08 -11.97
N MET A 268 -4.12 -9.68 -10.90
CA MET A 268 -2.70 -9.84 -10.58
C MET A 268 -2.24 -11.25 -10.95
N ASP A 269 -1.08 -11.37 -11.57
CA ASP A 269 -0.54 -12.68 -11.96
C ASP A 269 -0.15 -13.53 -10.76
N LYS A 270 0.34 -12.92 -9.70
CA LYS A 270 0.77 -13.57 -8.46
C LYS A 270 0.44 -12.72 -7.24
N GLY A 271 0.42 -13.37 -6.07
CA GLY A 271 0.14 -12.69 -4.81
C GLY A 271 -1.32 -12.28 -4.65
N ASN A 272 -2.24 -13.04 -5.24
CA ASN A 272 -3.65 -12.72 -5.27
C ASN A 272 -4.32 -12.82 -3.90
N MET A 273 -4.10 -13.94 -3.18
CA MET A 273 -4.68 -14.18 -1.86
C MET A 273 -3.72 -13.74 -0.76
N THR A 274 -4.25 -13.02 0.20
CA THR A 274 -3.50 -12.51 1.35
C THR A 274 -4.22 -12.84 2.65
N LEU A 275 -3.46 -13.12 3.69
CA LEU A 275 -3.96 -13.42 5.02
C LEU A 275 -3.14 -12.65 6.06
N GLY A 276 -3.74 -12.35 7.19
CA GLY A 276 -3.01 -11.72 8.27
C GLY A 276 -3.73 -11.74 9.60
N PHE A 277 -2.93 -11.42 10.60
CA PHE A 277 -3.35 -11.39 11.99
C PHE A 277 -2.81 -10.11 12.64
N GLY A 278 -3.60 -9.54 13.54
CA GLY A 278 -3.20 -8.40 14.38
C GLY A 278 -3.48 -8.69 15.85
N LEU A 279 -2.58 -8.22 16.70
CA LEU A 279 -2.74 -8.24 18.15
C LEU A 279 -2.65 -6.81 18.69
N GLN A 280 -3.70 -6.37 19.34
CA GLN A 280 -3.81 -5.05 19.96
C GLN A 280 -4.07 -5.22 21.47
N PRO A 281 -3.03 -5.31 22.28
CA PRO A 281 -3.20 -5.42 23.73
C PRO A 281 -3.82 -4.14 24.29
N PRO A 282 -4.45 -4.20 25.49
CA PRO A 282 -4.93 -3.02 26.18
C PRO A 282 -3.80 -2.01 26.38
N ALA A 283 -4.15 -0.71 26.30
CA ALA A 283 -3.20 0.37 26.52
C ALA A 283 -2.56 0.30 27.91
N ILE A 284 -1.27 0.59 27.99
CA ILE A 284 -0.52 0.71 29.23
C ILE A 284 -0.22 2.20 29.46
N GLY A 285 -1.01 2.86 30.32
CA GLY A 285 -0.97 4.31 30.47
C GLY A 285 -1.39 5.01 29.18
N THR A 286 -0.51 5.83 28.61
CA THR A 286 -0.74 6.51 27.32
C THR A 286 -0.22 5.70 26.12
N LEU A 287 0.47 4.58 26.36
CA LEU A 287 1.09 3.78 25.31
C LEU A 287 0.09 2.79 24.72
N ASN A 288 -0.23 2.98 23.44
CA ASN A 288 -1.01 2.06 22.63
C ASN A 288 -0.08 1.29 21.71
N THR A 289 -0.21 -0.04 21.67
CA THR A 289 0.62 -0.85 20.79
C THR A 289 -0.25 -1.78 19.93
N ARG A 290 0.17 -2.03 18.70
CA ARG A 290 -0.43 -3.06 17.83
C ARG A 290 0.68 -3.76 17.06
N PHE A 291 0.63 -5.07 17.05
CA PHE A 291 1.46 -5.91 16.22
C PHE A 291 0.63 -6.51 15.10
N ASP A 292 1.09 -6.39 13.87
CA ASP A 292 0.43 -6.94 12.70
C ASP A 292 1.38 -7.87 11.93
N TYR A 293 0.82 -8.96 11.40
CA TYR A 293 1.50 -9.90 10.53
C TYR A 293 0.70 -10.13 9.27
N ALA A 294 1.38 -10.27 8.14
CA ALA A 294 0.78 -10.65 6.86
C ALA A 294 1.59 -11.71 6.14
N TYR A 295 0.85 -12.59 5.47
CA TYR A 295 1.34 -13.64 4.59
C TYR A 295 0.77 -13.44 3.20
N VAL A 296 1.65 -13.43 2.18
CA VAL A 296 1.25 -13.33 0.77
C VAL A 296 2.03 -14.35 -0.05
N LYS A 297 1.31 -15.27 -0.73
CA LYS A 297 1.93 -16.31 -1.56
C LYS A 297 2.09 -15.80 -2.99
N TYR A 298 3.33 -15.79 -3.51
CA TYR A 298 3.68 -15.37 -4.89
C TYR A 298 3.92 -16.56 -5.84
N GLY A 299 3.44 -17.74 -5.48
CA GLY A 299 3.58 -18.96 -6.27
C GLY A 299 4.79 -19.80 -5.85
N ASP A 300 5.07 -20.84 -6.64
CA ASP A 300 6.06 -21.85 -6.23
C ASP A 300 7.51 -21.40 -6.52
N ILE A 301 7.70 -20.46 -7.45
CA ILE A 301 9.03 -19.95 -7.82
C ILE A 301 9.52 -18.91 -6.81
N PHE A 302 8.66 -17.95 -6.45
CA PHE A 302 9.01 -16.85 -5.57
C PHE A 302 8.65 -17.11 -4.09
N GLY A 303 7.96 -18.23 -3.82
CA GLY A 303 7.55 -18.59 -2.46
C GLY A 303 6.50 -17.64 -1.87
N ALA A 304 6.70 -17.24 -0.64
CA ALA A 304 5.82 -16.35 0.09
C ALA A 304 6.60 -15.20 0.73
N THR A 305 5.93 -14.07 0.93
CA THR A 305 6.46 -12.94 1.70
C THR A 305 5.83 -12.89 3.08
N HIS A 306 6.63 -12.50 4.05
CA HIS A 306 6.25 -12.33 5.45
C HIS A 306 6.48 -10.89 5.86
N ARG A 307 5.42 -10.22 6.31
CA ARG A 307 5.49 -8.83 6.76
C ARG A 307 5.10 -8.71 8.22
N PHE A 308 5.83 -7.90 8.91
CA PHE A 308 5.64 -7.59 10.32
C PHE A 308 5.56 -6.08 10.48
N SER A 309 4.57 -5.61 11.23
CA SER A 309 4.47 -4.19 11.59
C SER A 309 4.25 -4.03 13.08
N LEU A 310 4.96 -3.08 13.67
CA LEU A 310 4.76 -2.63 15.05
C LEU A 310 4.28 -1.19 15.02
N VAL A 311 3.10 -0.95 15.58
CA VAL A 311 2.49 0.36 15.76
C VAL A 311 2.65 0.76 17.21
N ILE A 312 3.10 1.98 17.47
CA ILE A 312 3.28 2.57 18.79
C ILE A 312 2.60 3.94 18.80
N GLY A 313 1.52 4.08 19.60
CA GLY A 313 0.83 5.35 19.88
C GLY A 313 1.21 5.89 21.26
N PHE A 314 1.42 7.22 21.40
CA PHE A 314 1.87 7.85 22.67
C PHE A 314 1.48 9.33 22.77
#